data_4a34eae0c34ad186d2046985fa8d0d51
#
_entry.id   4a34eae0c34ad186d2046985fa8d0d51
#
_cell.length_a   1.000
_cell.length_b   1.000
_cell.length_c   1.000
_cell.angle_alpha   90.00
_cell.angle_beta   90.00
_cell.angle_gamma   90.00
#
_symmetry.space_group_name_H-M   'P 1'
#
loop_
_entity.id
_entity.type
_entity.pdbx_description
1 polymer ?
#
loop_
_entity_poly.entity_id
_entity_poly.type
_entity_poly.pdbx_seq_one_letter_code
_entity_poly.pdbx_strand_id
1 'polypeptide(L)'
;MSYLDATFLKQTHWHIYLKQCQKNTSYKCRIWLESISKTIKHAYNSGEMKIGNYYVDGFENGTVFEFNGCFYHGSPKCYRPETFNTVMQKTMGTIYKRHLERIEYIKQFYKVIEIWECEFDSLNLSNSNYSTPLNPRDALFGGRTNALKLYHKCMPGEKIYYNDFTSLYPYVQKVGKYPVGHPIRIVDNFESVENYFGIIKCKVLAPRGLYLPVLPVKKVKLVFSLCNICSSTKKELCNHSDNERCITRTWCTPEILCAIQEGYKIVCIYEVWHFPNYEQYDKATKTGGLFTEYINLFLKGKQEASGFPLDVLDKEKYRQEYLDKEGILLDLNKIEKNPGKRFVYKLALNSMWGRLGINTDRSQYKIINKTNDWLDMITDDQYIISSVDMHNENAIQVYYKNLHNSGSVQTSVIHAALVTCYARLELYKELKKLGRNVLYFDTDSVVFVHKEGEYKPN
;
A
#
# COMPACT_ATOMS: atom_id res chain seq x y z
N MET A 1 -15.98 12.05 17.44
CA MET A 1 -15.54 12.64 16.16
C MET A 1 -14.37 13.61 16.32
N SER A 2 -14.24 14.34 17.43
CA SER A 2 -13.18 15.33 17.69
C SER A 2 -11.78 14.78 18.02
N TYR A 3 -11.66 13.54 18.50
CA TYR A 3 -10.37 12.93 18.88
C TYR A 3 -9.51 12.46 17.69
N LEU A 4 -10.12 12.13 16.56
CA LEU A 4 -9.39 11.81 15.33
C LEU A 4 -8.81 13.05 14.64
N ASP A 5 -9.40 14.24 14.90
CA ASP A 5 -9.01 15.48 14.22
C ASP A 5 -7.69 16.07 14.72
N ALA A 6 -7.39 16.01 16.02
CA ALA A 6 -6.28 16.78 16.58
C ALA A 6 -4.89 16.15 16.34
N THR A 7 -4.78 14.82 16.40
CA THR A 7 -3.49 14.10 16.24
C THR A 7 -3.23 13.74 14.77
N PHE A 8 -4.29 13.40 14.04
CA PHE A 8 -4.21 13.06 12.62
C PHE A 8 -4.07 14.26 11.69
N LEU A 9 -4.69 15.40 11.99
CA LEU A 9 -4.63 16.61 11.15
C LEU A 9 -3.23 17.24 11.08
N LYS A 10 -2.38 17.06 12.08
CA LYS A 10 -0.97 17.49 12.00
C LYS A 10 -0.12 16.64 11.04
N GLN A 11 -0.59 15.45 10.66
CA GLN A 11 0.15 14.50 9.83
C GLN A 11 -0.32 14.43 8.36
N THR A 12 -1.40 15.11 7.99
CA THR A 12 -2.12 14.90 6.72
C THR A 12 -1.77 15.87 5.61
N HIS A 13 -0.66 16.60 5.68
CA HIS A 13 -0.15 17.41 4.56
C HIS A 13 0.42 16.56 3.39
N TRP A 14 0.10 15.26 3.34
CA TRP A 14 0.55 14.31 2.32
C TRP A 14 0.24 14.74 0.88
N HIS A 15 -0.94 15.33 0.64
CA HIS A 15 -1.31 15.77 -0.71
C HIS A 15 -0.51 16.99 -1.19
N ILE A 16 -0.14 17.88 -0.29
CA ILE A 16 0.67 19.06 -0.62
C ILE A 16 2.11 18.63 -0.90
N TYR A 17 2.65 17.69 -0.10
CA TYR A 17 4.01 17.20 -0.29
C TYR A 17 4.16 16.34 -1.56
N LEU A 18 3.21 15.47 -1.89
CA LEU A 18 3.22 14.74 -3.17
C LEU A 18 3.14 15.67 -4.38
N LYS A 19 2.43 16.79 -4.29
CA LYS A 19 2.45 17.84 -5.33
C LYS A 19 3.79 18.60 -5.37
N GLN A 20 4.42 18.85 -4.23
CA GLN A 20 5.71 19.56 -4.17
C GLN A 20 6.90 18.68 -4.54
N CYS A 21 6.82 17.35 -4.33
CA CYS A 21 7.87 16.39 -4.68
C CYS A 21 7.65 15.72 -6.03
N GLN A 22 6.59 16.04 -6.78
CA GLN A 22 6.48 15.63 -8.18
C GLN A 22 7.51 16.43 -9.00
N LYS A 23 8.71 15.87 -9.11
CA LYS A 23 9.62 16.26 -10.18
C LYS A 23 8.87 15.99 -11.48
N ASN A 24 8.82 16.98 -12.37
CA ASN A 24 8.04 16.91 -13.61
C ASN A 24 8.60 15.88 -14.63
N THR A 25 9.73 15.27 -14.31
CA THR A 25 10.41 14.28 -15.15
C THR A 25 9.76 12.92 -15.04
N SER A 26 9.33 12.38 -16.19
CA SER A 26 8.69 11.08 -16.26
C SER A 26 9.68 9.94 -15.97
N TYR A 27 9.17 8.82 -15.45
CA TYR A 27 9.92 7.58 -15.28
C TYR A 27 10.58 7.10 -16.60
N LYS A 28 9.86 7.19 -17.71
CA LYS A 28 10.38 6.83 -19.04
C LYS A 28 11.55 7.73 -19.46
N CYS A 29 11.47 9.03 -19.16
CA CYS A 29 12.55 9.98 -19.36
C CYS A 29 13.81 9.56 -18.62
N ARG A 30 13.69 9.23 -17.33
CA ARG A 30 14.84 8.76 -16.56
C ARG A 30 15.49 7.52 -17.17
N ILE A 31 14.70 6.51 -17.56
CA ILE A 31 15.23 5.30 -18.21
C ILE A 31 16.01 5.66 -19.46
N TRP A 32 15.44 6.52 -20.30
CA TRP A 32 16.08 6.94 -21.54
C TRP A 32 17.40 7.66 -21.27
N LEU A 33 17.42 8.65 -20.37
CA LEU A 33 18.63 9.41 -20.03
C LEU A 33 19.74 8.50 -19.48
N GLU A 34 19.40 7.64 -18.53
CA GLU A 34 20.38 6.73 -17.92
C GLU A 34 20.81 5.58 -18.87
N SER A 35 20.02 5.28 -19.91
CA SER A 35 20.43 4.36 -20.98
C SER A 35 21.48 4.97 -21.92
N ILE A 36 21.50 6.31 -22.04
CA ILE A 36 22.48 7.03 -22.84
C ILE A 36 23.79 7.20 -22.03
N SER A 37 23.68 7.80 -20.86
CA SER A 37 24.83 8.00 -19.95
C SER A 37 24.36 8.14 -18.51
N LYS A 38 25.09 7.52 -17.57
CA LYS A 38 24.83 7.64 -16.12
C LYS A 38 25.25 8.99 -15.54
N THR A 39 26.00 9.77 -16.29
CA THR A 39 26.54 11.08 -15.86
C THR A 39 25.69 12.26 -16.32
N ILE A 40 24.67 12.01 -17.15
CA ILE A 40 23.68 13.04 -17.53
C ILE A 40 23.04 13.62 -16.30
N LYS A 41 23.11 14.94 -16.13
CA LYS A 41 22.43 15.66 -15.05
C LYS A 41 20.95 15.72 -15.35
N HIS A 42 20.13 15.26 -14.42
CA HIS A 42 18.65 15.24 -14.53
C HIS A 42 18.00 15.37 -13.16
N ALA A 43 16.67 15.48 -13.10
CA ALA A 43 15.91 15.70 -11.87
C ALA A 43 16.25 14.77 -10.69
N TYR A 44 16.69 13.54 -10.96
CA TYR A 44 16.92 12.52 -9.92
C TYR A 44 18.36 12.40 -9.40
N ASN A 45 19.32 13.09 -10.01
CA ASN A 45 20.71 13.08 -9.51
C ASN A 45 21.22 14.46 -9.10
N SER A 46 21.39 15.39 -10.06
CA SER A 46 22.02 16.70 -9.80
C SER A 46 21.04 17.87 -9.95
N GLY A 47 19.76 17.60 -10.18
CA GLY A 47 18.74 18.58 -10.52
C GLY A 47 18.67 18.88 -12.01
N GLU A 48 17.57 19.48 -12.45
CA GLU A 48 17.36 19.91 -13.81
C GLU A 48 18.12 21.22 -14.08
N MET A 49 18.74 21.31 -15.26
CA MET A 49 19.39 22.56 -15.69
C MET A 49 18.33 23.54 -16.17
N LYS A 50 18.49 24.83 -15.80
CA LYS A 50 17.62 25.92 -16.27
C LYS A 50 18.30 26.68 -17.39
N ILE A 51 17.57 26.84 -18.53
CA ILE A 51 17.99 27.61 -19.69
C ILE A 51 16.93 28.70 -19.96
N GLY A 52 17.25 29.94 -19.66
CA GLY A 52 16.28 31.03 -19.67
C GLY A 52 15.11 30.73 -18.69
N ASN A 53 13.90 30.62 -19.21
CA ASN A 53 12.69 30.29 -18.45
C ASN A 53 12.36 28.80 -18.42
N TYR A 54 13.16 27.95 -19.05
CA TYR A 54 12.86 26.53 -19.23
C TYR A 54 13.79 25.65 -18.39
N TYR A 55 13.23 24.61 -17.78
CA TYR A 55 13.99 23.49 -17.22
C TYR A 55 14.08 22.40 -18.28
N VAL A 56 15.25 21.76 -18.39
CA VAL A 56 15.49 20.69 -19.38
C VAL A 56 15.63 19.34 -18.65
N ASP A 57 15.14 18.27 -19.30
CA ASP A 57 15.06 16.95 -18.70
C ASP A 57 16.45 16.36 -18.41
N GLY A 58 17.42 16.57 -19.31
CA GLY A 58 18.78 16.11 -19.13
C GLY A 58 19.81 17.07 -19.73
N PHE A 59 21.03 17.12 -19.13
CA PHE A 59 22.13 17.92 -19.64
C PHE A 59 23.47 17.23 -19.43
N GLU A 60 24.28 17.16 -20.49
CA GLU A 60 25.64 16.65 -20.43
C GLU A 60 26.50 17.23 -21.55
N ASN A 61 27.70 17.72 -21.25
CA ASN A 61 28.72 18.15 -22.22
C ASN A 61 28.19 19.09 -23.32
N GLY A 62 27.39 20.10 -22.95
CA GLY A 62 26.80 21.05 -23.91
C GLY A 62 25.65 20.49 -24.76
N THR A 63 25.15 19.33 -24.41
CA THR A 63 23.98 18.69 -25.04
C THR A 63 22.81 18.66 -24.08
N VAL A 64 21.67 19.13 -24.54
CA VAL A 64 20.36 19.03 -23.86
C VAL A 64 19.64 17.79 -24.35
N PHE A 65 19.02 17.06 -23.44
CA PHE A 65 18.19 15.89 -23.71
C PHE A 65 16.75 16.19 -23.28
N GLU A 66 15.78 15.96 -24.17
CA GLU A 66 14.37 16.24 -23.94
C GLU A 66 13.51 15.01 -24.24
N PHE A 67 12.73 14.59 -23.26
CA PHE A 67 11.79 13.48 -23.37
C PHE A 67 10.37 14.00 -23.51
N ASN A 68 9.81 13.87 -24.70
CA ASN A 68 8.52 14.47 -25.04
C ASN A 68 7.37 13.49 -24.82
N GLY A 69 6.66 13.60 -23.69
CA GLY A 69 5.42 12.87 -23.47
C GLY A 69 4.36 13.21 -24.52
N CYS A 70 3.87 12.25 -25.29
CA CYS A 70 3.00 12.49 -26.43
C CYS A 70 1.75 13.31 -26.10
N PHE A 71 1.13 13.05 -24.95
CA PHE A 71 -0.05 13.75 -24.50
C PHE A 71 0.22 15.19 -24.04
N TYR A 72 1.36 15.43 -23.40
CA TYR A 72 1.72 16.73 -22.81
C TYR A 72 2.40 17.69 -23.79
N HIS A 73 2.99 17.17 -24.86
CA HIS A 73 3.68 17.97 -25.89
C HIS A 73 2.97 17.96 -27.27
N GLY A 74 1.79 17.31 -27.34
CA GLY A 74 0.93 17.33 -28.50
C GLY A 74 1.51 16.61 -29.72
N SER A 75 2.10 15.42 -29.55
CA SER A 75 2.75 14.66 -30.61
C SER A 75 1.88 14.52 -31.86
N PRO A 76 2.34 15.00 -33.04
CA PRO A 76 1.58 14.89 -34.28
C PRO A 76 1.51 13.44 -34.79
N LYS A 77 2.36 12.53 -34.25
CA LYS A 77 2.31 11.10 -34.57
C LYS A 77 1.17 10.37 -33.82
N CYS A 78 0.76 10.89 -32.66
CA CYS A 78 -0.22 10.24 -31.78
C CYS A 78 -1.58 10.94 -31.81
N TYR A 79 -1.62 12.24 -32.10
CA TYR A 79 -2.83 13.06 -32.02
C TYR A 79 -3.03 13.94 -33.22
N ARG A 80 -4.29 14.12 -33.61
CA ARG A 80 -4.66 15.11 -34.63
C ARG A 80 -4.58 16.52 -34.04
N PRO A 81 -4.21 17.57 -34.80
CA PRO A 81 -4.07 18.94 -34.27
C PRO A 81 -5.33 19.49 -33.62
N GLU A 82 -6.50 19.07 -34.08
CA GLU A 82 -7.82 19.52 -33.60
C GLU A 82 -8.23 18.83 -32.29
N THR A 83 -7.57 17.73 -31.92
CA THR A 83 -7.88 17.00 -30.68
C THR A 83 -7.72 17.92 -29.49
N PHE A 84 -8.77 18.05 -28.67
CA PHE A 84 -8.75 18.88 -27.48
C PHE A 84 -8.16 18.12 -26.27
N ASN A 85 -7.16 18.69 -25.66
CA ASN A 85 -6.55 18.17 -24.43
C ASN A 85 -7.26 18.78 -23.22
N THR A 86 -8.07 17.99 -22.55
CA THR A 86 -8.88 18.43 -21.40
C THR A 86 -8.04 18.82 -20.18
N VAL A 87 -6.84 18.27 -20.01
CA VAL A 87 -5.93 18.60 -18.89
C VAL A 87 -5.26 19.95 -19.12
N MET A 88 -4.80 20.19 -20.37
CA MET A 88 -4.09 21.44 -20.73
C MET A 88 -5.05 22.53 -21.21
N GLN A 89 -6.34 22.24 -21.36
CA GLN A 89 -7.38 23.14 -21.88
C GLN A 89 -6.99 23.81 -23.21
N LYS A 90 -6.40 23.04 -24.13
CA LYS A 90 -5.92 23.49 -25.45
C LYS A 90 -6.00 22.37 -26.49
N THR A 91 -6.01 22.73 -27.75
CA THR A 91 -5.86 21.75 -28.83
C THR A 91 -4.44 21.20 -28.88
N MET A 92 -4.29 19.96 -29.32
CA MET A 92 -2.97 19.31 -29.48
C MET A 92 -2.06 20.11 -30.45
N GLY A 93 -2.59 20.71 -31.48
CA GLY A 93 -1.84 21.58 -32.35
C GLY A 93 -1.27 22.83 -31.66
N THR A 94 -2.04 23.46 -30.78
CA THR A 94 -1.58 24.60 -29.96
C THR A 94 -0.47 24.17 -28.99
N ILE A 95 -0.60 22.99 -28.37
CA ILE A 95 0.40 22.44 -27.44
C ILE A 95 1.69 22.14 -28.20
N TYR A 96 1.58 21.50 -29.38
CA TYR A 96 2.73 21.20 -30.24
C TYR A 96 3.48 22.45 -30.73
N LYS A 97 2.75 23.49 -31.12
CA LYS A 97 3.37 24.78 -31.50
C LYS A 97 4.22 25.35 -30.37
N ARG A 98 3.71 25.35 -29.13
CA ARG A 98 4.47 25.80 -27.94
C ARG A 98 5.69 24.94 -27.68
N HIS A 99 5.58 23.64 -27.88
CA HIS A 99 6.71 22.73 -27.77
C HIS A 99 7.82 23.12 -28.76
N LEU A 100 7.48 23.36 -30.04
CA LEU A 100 8.44 23.78 -31.07
C LEU A 100 9.11 25.10 -30.68
N GLU A 101 8.35 26.12 -30.26
CA GLU A 101 8.88 27.41 -29.82
C GLU A 101 9.90 27.24 -28.66
N ARG A 102 9.62 26.36 -27.71
CA ARG A 102 10.53 26.03 -26.62
C ARG A 102 11.81 25.37 -27.13
N ILE A 103 11.71 24.38 -27.99
CA ILE A 103 12.86 23.66 -28.54
C ILE A 103 13.74 24.57 -29.44
N GLU A 104 13.13 25.41 -30.25
CA GLU A 104 13.87 26.39 -31.04
C GLU A 104 14.63 27.40 -30.19
N TYR A 105 14.04 27.85 -29.06
CA TYR A 105 14.74 28.70 -28.10
C TYR A 105 15.96 28.00 -27.49
N ILE A 106 15.83 26.73 -27.06
CA ILE A 106 16.94 25.98 -26.46
C ILE A 106 18.05 25.73 -27.48
N LYS A 107 17.71 25.44 -28.73
CA LYS A 107 18.66 25.20 -29.84
C LYS A 107 19.57 26.39 -30.16
N GLN A 108 19.20 27.59 -29.72
CA GLN A 108 20.08 28.78 -29.88
C GLN A 108 21.34 28.69 -28.98
N PHE A 109 21.28 27.92 -27.92
CA PHE A 109 22.37 27.86 -26.93
C PHE A 109 23.07 26.50 -26.88
N TYR A 110 22.33 25.42 -27.18
CA TYR A 110 22.81 24.05 -26.97
C TYR A 110 22.34 23.11 -28.09
N LYS A 111 23.11 22.04 -28.29
CA LYS A 111 22.63 20.92 -29.11
C LYS A 111 21.48 20.23 -28.34
N VAL A 112 20.38 19.94 -29.05
CA VAL A 112 19.20 19.27 -28.44
C VAL A 112 19.03 17.90 -29.07
N ILE A 113 18.89 16.88 -28.23
CA ILE A 113 18.52 15.52 -28.59
C ILE A 113 17.15 15.26 -27.98
N GLU A 114 16.20 14.92 -28.84
CA GLU A 114 14.81 14.69 -28.45
C GLU A 114 14.39 13.24 -28.68
N ILE A 115 13.50 12.72 -27.85
CA ILE A 115 12.75 11.48 -28.08
C ILE A 115 11.29 11.67 -27.72
N TRP A 116 10.40 11.11 -28.52
CA TRP A 116 8.99 11.06 -28.21
C TRP A 116 8.67 9.78 -27.39
N GLU A 117 7.69 9.88 -26.49
CA GLU A 117 7.26 8.74 -25.66
C GLU A 117 6.90 7.51 -26.51
N CYS A 118 6.20 7.68 -27.64
CA CYS A 118 5.85 6.59 -28.53
C CYS A 118 7.07 5.96 -29.24
N GLU A 119 8.11 6.73 -29.50
CA GLU A 119 9.38 6.23 -30.04
C GLU A 119 10.16 5.45 -28.97
N PHE A 120 10.22 6.00 -27.76
CA PHE A 120 10.83 5.31 -26.62
C PHE A 120 10.15 3.96 -26.35
N ASP A 121 8.83 3.89 -26.38
CA ASP A 121 8.08 2.66 -26.17
C ASP A 121 8.43 1.58 -27.22
N SER A 122 8.84 1.96 -28.41
CA SER A 122 9.28 1.04 -29.46
C SER A 122 10.70 0.49 -29.26
N LEU A 123 11.53 1.16 -28.43
CA LEU A 123 12.93 0.75 -28.21
C LEU A 123 13.09 -0.52 -27.35
N ASN A 124 11.99 -1.06 -26.79
CA ASN A 124 11.99 -2.29 -25.95
C ASN A 124 13.10 -2.32 -24.88
N LEU A 125 13.41 -1.16 -24.28
CA LEU A 125 14.41 -1.04 -23.19
C LEU A 125 13.96 -1.71 -21.87
N SER A 126 13.01 -2.64 -21.96
CA SER A 126 12.40 -3.37 -20.84
C SER A 126 13.36 -4.29 -20.07
N ASN A 127 14.60 -4.50 -20.53
CA ASN A 127 15.64 -5.27 -19.85
C ASN A 127 16.50 -4.45 -18.86
N SER A 128 16.18 -3.19 -18.65
CA SER A 128 16.89 -2.35 -17.68
C SER A 128 16.44 -2.67 -16.24
N ASN A 129 17.34 -2.48 -15.28
CA ASN A 129 17.08 -2.61 -13.82
C ASN A 129 16.05 -1.59 -13.29
N TYR A 130 15.23 -1.03 -14.15
CA TYR A 130 14.28 0.02 -13.84
C TYR A 130 12.88 -0.56 -13.60
N SER A 131 12.19 0.03 -12.66
CA SER A 131 10.80 -0.32 -12.31
C SER A 131 9.95 0.95 -12.32
N THR A 132 8.65 0.81 -12.56
CA THR A 132 7.70 1.92 -12.37
C THR A 132 7.87 2.53 -10.98
N PRO A 133 7.61 3.84 -10.75
CA PRO A 133 7.65 4.43 -9.42
C PRO A 133 6.87 3.62 -8.40
N LEU A 134 7.33 3.64 -7.15
CA LEU A 134 6.65 2.99 -6.06
C LEU A 134 5.27 3.62 -5.85
N ASN A 135 4.21 2.78 -5.85
CA ASN A 135 2.89 3.17 -5.44
C ASN A 135 2.63 2.59 -4.03
N PRO A 136 2.37 3.42 -3.00
CA PRO A 136 2.14 2.93 -1.64
C PRO A 136 1.01 1.91 -1.53
N ARG A 137 0.01 2.01 -2.41
CA ARG A 137 -1.14 1.10 -2.43
C ARG A 137 -0.77 -0.31 -2.86
N ASP A 138 0.35 -0.49 -3.54
CA ASP A 138 0.86 -1.82 -3.91
C ASP A 138 1.40 -2.60 -2.71
N ALA A 139 1.71 -1.92 -1.59
CA ALA A 139 2.11 -2.54 -0.32
C ALA A 139 0.91 -2.95 0.55
N LEU A 140 -0.33 -2.52 0.19
CA LEU A 140 -1.53 -2.85 0.94
C LEU A 140 -2.07 -4.21 0.49
N PHE A 141 -1.77 -5.23 1.27
CA PHE A 141 -2.30 -6.59 1.12
C PHE A 141 -3.31 -6.90 2.23
N GLY A 142 -4.24 -7.81 1.95
CA GLY A 142 -5.18 -8.33 2.94
C GLY A 142 -4.57 -9.31 3.94
N GLY A 143 -5.42 -9.97 4.72
CA GLY A 143 -5.04 -11.03 5.64
C GLY A 143 -4.49 -12.27 4.89
N ARG A 144 -3.79 -13.11 5.63
CA ARG A 144 -3.25 -14.38 5.11
C ARG A 144 -4.28 -15.48 5.31
N THR A 145 -4.75 -16.09 4.21
CA THR A 145 -5.73 -17.17 4.22
C THR A 145 -5.27 -18.32 3.33
N ASN A 146 -5.36 -19.54 3.79
CA ASN A 146 -5.12 -20.72 2.97
C ASN A 146 -5.57 -22.01 3.66
N ALA A 147 -5.92 -23.05 2.86
CA ALA A 147 -6.03 -24.43 3.32
C ALA A 147 -4.76 -25.20 2.91
N LEU A 148 -4.00 -25.66 3.87
CA LEU A 148 -2.79 -26.45 3.61
C LEU A 148 -3.12 -27.93 3.40
N LYS A 149 -4.20 -28.40 4.05
CA LYS A 149 -4.75 -29.75 3.86
C LYS A 149 -6.26 -29.65 3.67
N LEU A 150 -6.77 -30.26 2.63
CA LEU A 150 -8.22 -30.28 2.32
C LEU A 150 -8.96 -31.34 3.13
N TYR A 151 -8.26 -32.31 3.65
CA TYR A 151 -8.79 -33.43 4.44
C TYR A 151 -7.77 -33.88 5.47
N HIS A 152 -8.22 -34.13 6.68
CA HIS A 152 -7.44 -34.81 7.73
C HIS A 152 -8.36 -35.69 8.57
N LYS A 153 -7.94 -36.95 8.81
CA LYS A 153 -8.57 -37.86 9.75
C LYS A 153 -7.64 -38.03 10.93
N CYS A 154 -8.13 -37.68 12.13
CA CYS A 154 -7.34 -37.82 13.34
C CYS A 154 -6.96 -39.28 13.60
N MET A 155 -5.69 -39.49 13.91
CA MET A 155 -5.17 -40.75 14.43
C MET A 155 -5.42 -40.83 15.95
N PRO A 156 -5.30 -42.03 16.58
CA PRO A 156 -5.38 -42.11 18.02
C PRO A 156 -4.41 -41.14 18.72
N GLY A 157 -4.95 -40.38 19.68
CA GLY A 157 -4.20 -39.33 20.40
C GLY A 157 -4.14 -37.96 19.70
N GLU A 158 -4.63 -37.85 18.48
CA GLU A 158 -4.76 -36.55 17.80
C GLU A 158 -6.10 -35.89 18.08
N LYS A 159 -6.08 -34.56 18.18
CA LYS A 159 -7.27 -33.70 18.23
C LYS A 159 -7.10 -32.51 17.31
N ILE A 160 -8.18 -32.09 16.64
CA ILE A 160 -8.21 -30.86 15.87
C ILE A 160 -8.66 -29.73 16.76
N TYR A 161 -7.91 -28.64 16.74
CA TYR A 161 -8.24 -27.40 17.44
C TYR A 161 -8.44 -26.27 16.45
N TYR A 162 -9.30 -25.35 16.86
CA TYR A 162 -9.51 -24.04 16.23
C TYR A 162 -9.17 -22.97 17.27
N ASN A 163 -8.16 -22.16 16.95
CA ASN A 163 -7.79 -21.01 17.77
C ASN A 163 -7.96 -19.73 16.97
N ASP A 164 -8.52 -18.71 17.60
CA ASP A 164 -8.74 -17.37 17.05
C ASP A 164 -7.95 -16.35 17.87
N PHE A 165 -7.27 -15.42 17.19
CA PHE A 165 -6.59 -14.32 17.85
C PHE A 165 -7.60 -13.30 18.34
N THR A 166 -7.68 -13.11 19.63
CA THR A 166 -8.57 -12.11 20.21
C THR A 166 -8.17 -10.70 19.76
N SER A 167 -8.95 -10.11 18.84
CA SER A 167 -8.76 -8.73 18.37
C SER A 167 -7.37 -8.48 17.75
N LEU A 168 -6.91 -9.33 16.82
CA LEU A 168 -5.57 -9.24 16.22
C LEU A 168 -5.25 -7.85 15.65
N TYR A 169 -6.16 -7.27 14.85
CA TYR A 169 -5.94 -5.95 14.25
C TYR A 169 -5.81 -4.83 15.30
N PRO A 170 -6.71 -4.70 16.30
CA PRO A 170 -6.52 -3.78 17.43
C PRO A 170 -5.21 -4.02 18.18
N TYR A 171 -4.83 -5.27 18.40
CA TYR A 171 -3.57 -5.59 19.06
C TYR A 171 -2.37 -5.05 18.30
N VAL A 172 -2.25 -5.36 17.01
CA VAL A 172 -1.11 -4.88 16.21
C VAL A 172 -1.13 -3.37 16.02
N GLN A 173 -2.32 -2.72 15.95
CA GLN A 173 -2.42 -1.26 15.95
C GLN A 173 -1.87 -0.66 17.25
N LYS A 174 -2.13 -1.29 18.40
CA LYS A 174 -1.61 -0.81 19.69
C LYS A 174 -0.10 -0.97 19.80
N VAL A 175 0.42 -2.18 19.51
CA VAL A 175 1.82 -2.55 19.83
C VAL A 175 2.80 -2.34 18.67
N GLY A 176 2.30 -2.14 17.46
CA GLY A 176 3.12 -1.99 16.25
C GLY A 176 3.91 -0.69 16.24
N LYS A 177 4.94 -0.67 15.40
CA LYS A 177 5.75 0.50 15.09
C LYS A 177 5.10 1.21 13.90
N TYR A 178 4.72 2.49 14.08
CA TYR A 178 4.04 3.26 13.05
C TYR A 178 4.77 4.55 12.72
N PRO A 179 4.93 4.88 11.42
CA PRO A 179 5.64 6.08 11.01
C PRO A 179 4.88 7.35 11.36
N VAL A 180 5.63 8.42 11.66
CA VAL A 180 5.12 9.78 11.81
C VAL A 180 5.87 10.71 10.89
N GLY A 181 5.16 11.75 10.39
CA GLY A 181 5.73 12.70 9.45
C GLY A 181 5.81 12.13 8.02
N HIS A 182 6.77 12.64 7.25
CA HIS A 182 6.91 12.33 5.82
C HIS A 182 8.06 11.36 5.56
N PRO A 183 7.95 10.49 4.54
CA PRO A 183 9.05 9.61 4.16
C PRO A 183 10.16 10.37 3.42
N ILE A 184 11.36 9.86 3.58
CA ILE A 184 12.49 10.16 2.69
C ILE A 184 12.38 9.16 1.52
N ARG A 185 12.26 9.68 0.30
CA ARG A 185 12.24 8.88 -0.92
C ARG A 185 13.68 8.61 -1.38
N ILE A 186 14.06 7.33 -1.42
CA ILE A 186 15.41 6.88 -1.82
C ILE A 186 15.27 6.08 -3.11
N VAL A 187 16.00 6.45 -4.15
CA VAL A 187 15.93 5.86 -5.50
C VAL A 187 17.28 5.37 -6.00
N ASP A 188 18.36 5.66 -5.28
CA ASP A 188 19.75 5.24 -5.57
C ASP A 188 20.55 5.14 -4.27
N ASN A 189 21.81 4.68 -4.35
CA ASN A 189 22.71 4.54 -3.22
C ASN A 189 22.08 3.81 -2.02
N PHE A 190 21.43 2.67 -2.32
CA PHE A 190 20.71 1.91 -1.31
C PHE A 190 21.66 1.30 -0.28
N GLU A 191 21.32 1.51 0.98
CA GLU A 191 21.93 0.85 2.12
C GLU A 191 21.32 -0.54 2.37
N SER A 192 21.75 -1.22 3.44
CA SER A 192 21.11 -2.43 3.91
C SER A 192 19.65 -2.16 4.28
N VAL A 193 18.77 -3.11 3.93
CA VAL A 193 17.31 -2.98 4.19
C VAL A 193 17.00 -2.84 5.68
N GLU A 194 17.87 -3.31 6.55
CA GLU A 194 17.76 -3.18 8.01
C GLU A 194 17.74 -1.72 8.47
N ASN A 195 18.35 -0.82 7.69
CA ASN A 195 18.40 0.62 7.98
C ASN A 195 17.12 1.35 7.58
N TYR A 196 16.17 0.66 6.93
CA TYR A 196 14.96 1.28 6.43
C TYR A 196 13.73 0.87 7.22
N PHE A 197 12.85 1.84 7.46
CA PHE A 197 11.52 1.60 8.00
C PHE A 197 10.45 2.27 7.12
N GLY A 198 9.51 1.51 6.62
CA GLY A 198 8.42 1.98 5.75
C GLY A 198 8.06 0.97 4.68
N ILE A 199 8.14 1.36 3.42
CA ILE A 199 7.83 0.50 2.27
C ILE A 199 8.97 0.49 1.26
N ILE A 200 9.16 -0.66 0.65
CA ILE A 200 10.26 -0.91 -0.29
C ILE A 200 9.75 -1.61 -1.53
N LYS A 201 10.14 -1.12 -2.70
CA LYS A 201 9.96 -1.79 -3.98
C LYS A 201 11.24 -2.49 -4.37
N CYS A 202 11.20 -3.81 -4.43
CA CYS A 202 12.38 -4.62 -4.69
C CYS A 202 12.04 -5.89 -5.49
N LYS A 203 13.08 -6.49 -6.06
CA LYS A 203 13.09 -7.81 -6.68
C LYS A 203 13.71 -8.79 -5.68
N VAL A 204 12.98 -9.83 -5.34
CA VAL A 204 13.41 -10.84 -4.38
C VAL A 204 13.42 -12.23 -5.01
N LEU A 205 14.34 -13.09 -4.56
CA LEU A 205 14.37 -14.50 -4.85
C LEU A 205 14.05 -15.28 -3.58
N ALA A 206 12.95 -16.02 -3.59
CA ALA A 206 12.56 -16.90 -2.48
C ALA A 206 13.42 -18.17 -2.44
N PRO A 207 13.72 -18.74 -1.27
CA PRO A 207 14.39 -20.04 -1.16
C PRO A 207 13.51 -21.15 -1.75
N ARG A 208 14.13 -22.24 -2.24
CA ARG A 208 13.38 -23.42 -2.64
C ARG A 208 12.97 -24.24 -1.42
N GLY A 209 11.79 -24.82 -1.45
CA GLY A 209 11.33 -25.74 -0.41
C GLY A 209 10.85 -25.11 0.90
N LEU A 210 10.76 -23.80 1.00
CA LEU A 210 10.17 -23.13 2.18
C LEU A 210 8.68 -23.49 2.28
N TYR A 211 8.30 -24.20 3.35
CA TYR A 211 6.93 -24.70 3.53
C TYR A 211 5.89 -23.59 3.69
N LEU A 212 6.23 -22.52 4.40
CA LEU A 212 5.38 -21.37 4.61
C LEU A 212 6.04 -20.12 4.01
N PRO A 213 5.72 -19.75 2.75
CA PRO A 213 6.26 -18.52 2.15
C PRO A 213 5.84 -17.29 2.94
N VAL A 214 6.72 -16.28 3.06
CA VAL A 214 6.46 -15.07 3.86
C VAL A 214 5.69 -14.02 3.07
N LEU A 215 6.18 -13.66 1.88
CA LEU A 215 5.75 -12.47 1.17
C LEU A 215 4.44 -12.67 0.40
N PRO A 216 3.47 -11.76 0.59
CA PRO A 216 2.23 -11.75 -0.18
C PRO A 216 2.47 -11.31 -1.62
N VAL A 217 1.75 -11.92 -2.55
CA VAL A 217 1.76 -11.58 -3.99
C VAL A 217 0.31 -11.43 -4.45
N LYS A 218 -0.04 -10.24 -4.94
CA LYS A 218 -1.37 -9.98 -5.49
C LYS A 218 -1.40 -10.40 -6.96
N LYS A 219 -2.24 -11.35 -7.27
CA LYS A 219 -2.64 -11.79 -8.62
C LYS A 219 -4.17 -11.59 -8.75
N VAL A 220 -4.89 -12.52 -9.34
CA VAL A 220 -6.36 -12.56 -9.27
C VAL A 220 -6.81 -12.68 -7.80
N LYS A 221 -6.06 -13.46 -7.02
CA LYS A 221 -6.22 -13.58 -5.55
C LYS A 221 -4.91 -13.24 -4.87
N LEU A 222 -4.96 -13.03 -3.56
CA LEU A 222 -3.77 -12.94 -2.73
C LEU A 222 -3.18 -14.34 -2.57
N VAL A 223 -1.92 -14.51 -2.93
CA VAL A 223 -1.19 -15.77 -2.81
C VAL A 223 0.16 -15.57 -2.13
N PHE A 224 0.70 -16.64 -1.55
CA PHE A 224 2.04 -16.69 -0.98
C PHE A 224 2.84 -17.71 -1.78
N SER A 225 3.69 -17.25 -2.68
CA SER A 225 4.39 -18.10 -3.64
C SER A 225 5.90 -17.94 -3.55
N LEU A 226 6.64 -19.02 -3.85
CA LEU A 226 8.10 -19.03 -3.97
C LEU A 226 8.59 -18.76 -5.39
N CYS A 227 7.67 -18.60 -6.35
CA CYS A 227 7.98 -18.40 -7.76
C CYS A 227 6.95 -17.48 -8.41
N ASN A 228 7.42 -16.45 -9.13
CA ASN A 228 6.52 -15.50 -9.81
C ASN A 228 5.66 -16.19 -10.90
N ILE A 229 6.24 -17.11 -11.69
CA ILE A 229 5.51 -17.81 -12.75
C ILE A 229 4.51 -18.81 -12.15
N CYS A 230 4.92 -19.63 -11.17
CA CYS A 230 4.03 -20.57 -10.50
C CYS A 230 2.87 -19.87 -9.76
N SER A 231 3.03 -18.61 -9.37
CA SER A 231 1.94 -17.82 -8.75
C SER A 231 0.74 -17.63 -9.69
N SER A 232 0.91 -17.81 -10.98
CA SER A 232 -0.12 -17.67 -12.03
C SER A 232 -0.49 -18.98 -12.71
N THR A 233 0.33 -20.04 -12.54
CA THR A 233 0.15 -21.35 -13.17
C THR A 233 -0.08 -22.42 -12.10
N LYS A 234 -0.93 -23.40 -12.40
CA LYS A 234 -1.20 -24.55 -11.50
C LYS A 234 -0.24 -25.73 -11.78
N LYS A 235 1.07 -25.49 -11.79
CA LYS A 235 2.06 -26.56 -11.97
C LYS A 235 2.43 -27.18 -10.63
N GLU A 236 2.47 -28.50 -10.56
CA GLU A 236 2.83 -29.25 -9.34
C GLU A 236 4.31 -29.07 -8.96
N LEU A 237 5.20 -29.03 -9.97
CA LEU A 237 6.64 -28.86 -9.78
C LEU A 237 7.15 -27.57 -10.42
N CYS A 238 8.02 -26.88 -9.71
CA CYS A 238 8.67 -25.66 -10.17
C CYS A 238 10.06 -25.94 -10.73
N ASN A 239 10.19 -25.97 -12.05
CA ASN A 239 11.46 -26.13 -12.77
C ASN A 239 12.02 -24.81 -13.32
N HIS A 240 11.46 -23.66 -12.89
CA HIS A 240 11.87 -22.34 -13.35
C HIS A 240 13.26 -21.99 -12.81
N SER A 241 14.04 -21.28 -13.63
CA SER A 241 15.33 -20.69 -13.25
C SER A 241 15.14 -19.64 -12.13
N ASP A 242 16.21 -19.30 -11.44
CA ASP A 242 16.13 -18.32 -10.35
C ASP A 242 15.72 -16.94 -10.84
N ASN A 243 16.09 -16.56 -12.06
CA ASN A 243 15.63 -15.29 -12.64
C ASN A 243 14.10 -15.28 -12.91
N GLU A 244 13.55 -16.36 -13.43
CA GLU A 244 12.11 -16.52 -13.67
C GLU A 244 11.30 -16.62 -12.38
N ARG A 245 11.92 -17.14 -11.32
CA ARG A 245 11.30 -17.24 -9.98
C ARG A 245 11.24 -15.91 -9.26
N CYS A 246 12.11 -14.96 -9.58
CA CYS A 246 12.15 -13.67 -8.92
C CYS A 246 10.81 -12.96 -8.93
N ILE A 247 10.46 -12.37 -7.80
CA ILE A 247 9.21 -11.65 -7.59
C ILE A 247 9.55 -10.17 -7.37
N THR A 248 8.98 -9.29 -8.19
CA THR A 248 9.13 -7.83 -8.04
C THR A 248 7.83 -7.24 -7.58
N ARG A 249 7.80 -6.64 -6.38
CA ARG A 249 6.62 -5.98 -5.79
C ARG A 249 7.07 -4.91 -4.79
N THR A 250 6.06 -4.23 -4.21
CA THR A 250 6.23 -3.33 -3.07
C THR A 250 5.73 -4.02 -1.81
N TRP A 251 6.53 -4.00 -0.74
CA TRP A 251 6.19 -4.57 0.56
C TRP A 251 6.54 -3.61 1.69
N CYS A 252 5.98 -3.85 2.88
CA CYS A 252 6.45 -3.21 4.09
C CYS A 252 7.82 -3.77 4.51
N THR A 253 8.70 -2.92 5.00
CA THR A 253 10.06 -3.36 5.42
C THR A 253 10.03 -4.44 6.49
N PRO A 254 9.11 -4.48 7.49
CA PRO A 254 9.07 -5.59 8.46
C PRO A 254 8.83 -6.96 7.81
N GLU A 255 8.03 -7.04 6.72
CA GLU A 255 7.83 -8.32 6.01
C GLU A 255 9.08 -8.72 5.22
N ILE A 256 9.79 -7.78 4.64
CA ILE A 256 11.05 -8.05 3.93
C ILE A 256 12.11 -8.55 4.91
N LEU A 257 12.22 -7.94 6.09
CA LEU A 257 13.16 -8.39 7.13
C LEU A 257 12.84 -9.83 7.59
N CYS A 258 11.56 -10.13 7.81
CA CYS A 258 11.13 -11.49 8.12
C CYS A 258 11.45 -12.46 6.96
N ALA A 259 11.24 -12.05 5.71
CA ALA A 259 11.55 -12.87 4.55
C ALA A 259 13.06 -13.16 4.43
N ILE A 260 13.92 -12.18 4.68
CA ILE A 260 15.39 -12.37 4.72
C ILE A 260 15.78 -13.41 5.77
N GLN A 261 15.19 -13.33 6.97
CA GLN A 261 15.40 -14.34 8.04
C GLN A 261 14.96 -15.75 7.63
N GLU A 262 13.98 -15.85 6.72
CA GLU A 262 13.52 -17.14 6.15
C GLU A 262 14.26 -17.52 4.84
N GLY A 263 15.38 -16.86 4.54
CA GLY A 263 16.26 -17.23 3.43
C GLY A 263 15.94 -16.58 2.08
N TYR A 264 15.07 -15.56 2.02
CA TYR A 264 14.91 -14.78 0.80
C TYR A 264 16.16 -13.92 0.54
N LYS A 265 16.50 -13.76 -0.74
CA LYS A 265 17.59 -12.89 -1.19
C LYS A 265 17.01 -11.68 -1.92
N ILE A 266 17.46 -10.49 -1.58
CA ILE A 266 17.18 -9.27 -2.34
C ILE A 266 18.10 -9.27 -3.55
N VAL A 267 17.51 -9.25 -4.75
CA VAL A 267 18.24 -9.23 -6.02
C VAL A 267 18.50 -7.77 -6.46
N CYS A 268 17.49 -6.90 -6.28
CA CYS A 268 17.58 -5.50 -6.63
C CYS A 268 16.56 -4.69 -5.81
N ILE A 269 16.97 -3.49 -5.37
CA ILE A 269 16.08 -2.49 -4.80
C ILE A 269 15.83 -1.42 -5.87
N TYR A 270 14.59 -0.98 -6.03
CA TYR A 270 14.20 0.03 -7.02
C TYR A 270 13.87 1.37 -6.37
N GLU A 271 13.18 1.34 -5.23
CA GLU A 271 12.75 2.55 -4.52
C GLU A 271 12.39 2.20 -3.07
N VAL A 272 12.73 3.09 -2.16
CA VAL A 272 12.38 2.99 -0.74
C VAL A 272 11.72 4.29 -0.29
N TRP A 273 10.62 4.17 0.45
CA TRP A 273 10.06 5.27 1.23
C TRP A 273 10.36 5.00 2.70
N HIS A 274 11.45 5.63 3.16
CA HIS A 274 11.94 5.49 4.52
C HIS A 274 11.36 6.55 5.44
N PHE A 275 10.87 6.14 6.60
CA PHE A 275 10.38 7.03 7.65
C PHE A 275 11.39 7.05 8.80
N PRO A 276 12.12 8.15 9.00
CA PRO A 276 13.09 8.25 10.09
C PRO A 276 12.42 8.33 11.46
N ASN A 277 11.21 8.88 11.51
CA ASN A 277 10.46 9.05 12.74
C ASN A 277 9.29 8.07 12.82
N TYR A 278 9.06 7.53 14.03
CA TYR A 278 7.98 6.58 14.30
C TYR A 278 7.56 6.65 15.76
N GLU A 279 6.35 6.19 16.02
CA GLU A 279 5.86 5.91 17.37
C GLU A 279 5.66 4.41 17.56
N GLN A 280 5.97 3.95 18.77
CA GLN A 280 5.78 2.56 19.18
C GLN A 280 5.34 2.52 20.64
N TYR A 281 4.41 1.62 20.93
CA TYR A 281 3.96 1.35 22.30
C TYR A 281 5.06 0.63 23.08
N ASP A 282 5.38 1.17 24.24
CA ASP A 282 6.26 0.51 25.21
C ASP A 282 5.42 -0.41 26.11
N LYS A 283 5.67 -1.71 26.01
CA LYS A 283 4.97 -2.72 26.79
C LYS A 283 5.32 -2.68 28.28
N ALA A 284 6.50 -2.20 28.64
CA ALA A 284 6.96 -2.14 30.05
C ALA A 284 6.29 -0.96 30.77
N THR A 285 6.31 0.23 30.16
CA THR A 285 5.71 1.44 30.74
C THR A 285 4.21 1.56 30.41
N LYS A 286 3.72 0.80 29.43
CA LYS A 286 2.34 0.84 28.88
C LYS A 286 1.95 2.20 28.30
N THR A 287 2.92 2.91 27.74
CA THR A 287 2.77 4.26 27.17
C THR A 287 3.26 4.33 25.73
N GLY A 288 2.98 5.45 25.07
CA GLY A 288 3.37 5.70 23.68
C GLY A 288 2.51 4.94 22.67
N GLY A 289 2.94 4.96 21.42
CA GLY A 289 2.26 4.33 20.29
C GLY A 289 1.14 5.18 19.68
N LEU A 290 1.15 5.28 18.35
CA LEU A 290 0.30 6.17 17.56
C LEU A 290 -1.21 5.94 17.78
N PHE A 291 -1.62 4.68 17.95
CA PHE A 291 -3.04 4.31 18.05
C PHE A 291 -3.48 3.90 19.45
N THR A 292 -2.59 3.96 20.44
CA THR A 292 -2.82 3.44 21.77
C THR A 292 -4.01 4.07 22.47
N GLU A 293 -4.15 5.40 22.41
CA GLU A 293 -5.26 6.10 23.03
C GLU A 293 -6.61 5.67 22.45
N TYR A 294 -6.68 5.61 21.12
CA TYR A 294 -7.89 5.14 20.41
C TYR A 294 -8.23 3.71 20.80
N ILE A 295 -7.26 2.81 20.73
CA ILE A 295 -7.47 1.38 21.06
C ILE A 295 -7.88 1.22 22.52
N ASN A 296 -7.20 1.90 23.44
CA ASN A 296 -7.50 1.81 24.87
C ASN A 296 -8.91 2.32 25.18
N LEU A 297 -9.33 3.44 24.56
CA LEU A 297 -10.67 3.99 24.74
C LEU A 297 -11.77 2.97 24.38
N PHE A 298 -11.67 2.40 23.18
CA PHE A 298 -12.71 1.46 22.69
C PHE A 298 -12.58 0.06 23.32
N LEU A 299 -11.36 -0.35 23.68
CA LEU A 299 -11.15 -1.62 24.40
C LEU A 299 -11.72 -1.54 25.82
N LYS A 300 -11.50 -0.43 26.52
CA LYS A 300 -12.13 -0.14 27.83
C LYS A 300 -13.64 -0.25 27.73
N GLY A 301 -14.27 0.50 26.82
CA GLY A 301 -15.72 0.51 26.68
C GLY A 301 -16.28 -0.86 26.28
N LYS A 302 -15.58 -1.61 25.40
CA LYS A 302 -15.95 -2.99 25.05
C LYS A 302 -15.92 -3.92 26.28
N GLN A 303 -14.89 -3.79 27.14
CA GLN A 303 -14.74 -4.61 28.31
C GLN A 303 -15.78 -4.26 29.38
N GLU A 304 -15.99 -2.98 29.67
CA GLU A 304 -17.03 -2.50 30.58
C GLU A 304 -18.44 -2.95 30.13
N ALA A 305 -18.74 -2.89 28.83
CA ALA A 305 -20.02 -3.33 28.27
C ALA A 305 -20.16 -4.86 28.16
N SER A 306 -19.14 -5.64 28.49
CA SER A 306 -19.20 -7.11 28.52
C SER A 306 -19.79 -7.64 29.83
N GLY A 307 -19.82 -6.82 30.88
CA GLY A 307 -20.13 -7.25 32.24
C GLY A 307 -18.99 -8.03 32.88
N PHE A 308 -19.16 -8.38 34.14
CA PHE A 308 -18.21 -9.25 34.86
C PHE A 308 -18.31 -10.69 34.35
N PRO A 309 -17.18 -11.40 34.14
CA PRO A 309 -17.18 -12.85 33.95
C PRO A 309 -17.83 -13.56 35.19
N LEU A 310 -18.44 -14.72 34.95
CA LEU A 310 -19.20 -15.44 35.97
C LEU A 310 -18.34 -15.94 37.14
N ASP A 311 -17.05 -16.11 36.93
CA ASP A 311 -16.03 -16.59 37.84
C ASP A 311 -15.37 -15.46 38.65
N VAL A 312 -15.71 -14.21 38.41
CA VAL A 312 -15.15 -13.06 39.13
C VAL A 312 -15.84 -12.89 40.49
N LEU A 313 -15.14 -13.24 41.57
CA LEU A 313 -15.58 -13.04 42.96
C LEU A 313 -15.12 -11.68 43.51
N ASP A 314 -13.92 -11.24 43.13
CA ASP A 314 -13.31 -9.97 43.57
C ASP A 314 -13.20 -8.99 42.38
N LYS A 315 -14.04 -7.95 42.41
CA LYS A 315 -14.11 -6.94 41.36
C LYS A 315 -12.87 -6.03 41.29
N GLU A 316 -12.28 -5.72 42.46
CA GLU A 316 -11.07 -4.90 42.53
C GLU A 316 -9.86 -5.66 42.01
N LYS A 317 -9.74 -6.95 42.34
CA LYS A 317 -8.70 -7.83 41.81
C LYS A 317 -8.83 -7.94 40.28
N TYR A 318 -10.03 -8.13 39.77
CA TYR A 318 -10.29 -8.15 38.30
C TYR A 318 -9.87 -6.84 37.63
N ARG A 319 -10.19 -5.68 38.21
CA ARG A 319 -9.78 -4.36 37.70
C ARG A 319 -8.26 -4.24 37.68
N GLN A 320 -7.57 -4.67 38.76
CA GLN A 320 -6.13 -4.60 38.85
C GLN A 320 -5.44 -5.52 37.84
N GLU A 321 -5.90 -6.75 37.68
CA GLU A 321 -5.38 -7.70 36.68
C GLU A 321 -5.53 -7.14 35.25
N TYR A 322 -6.66 -6.48 34.95
CA TYR A 322 -6.87 -5.84 33.64
C TYR A 322 -5.94 -4.65 33.44
N LEU A 323 -5.74 -3.83 34.48
CA LEU A 323 -4.76 -2.74 34.46
C LEU A 323 -3.34 -3.27 34.24
N ASP A 324 -2.97 -4.32 34.93
CA ASP A 324 -1.64 -4.94 34.85
C ASP A 324 -1.40 -5.58 33.49
N LYS A 325 -2.41 -6.13 32.87
CA LYS A 325 -2.32 -6.76 31.56
C LYS A 325 -2.35 -5.75 30.42
N GLU A 326 -3.35 -4.88 30.40
CA GLU A 326 -3.67 -4.03 29.25
C GLU A 326 -3.22 -2.57 29.42
N GLY A 327 -2.87 -2.15 30.65
CA GLY A 327 -2.60 -0.74 30.96
C GLY A 327 -3.86 0.12 30.98
N ILE A 328 -5.03 -0.48 31.18
CA ILE A 328 -6.33 0.20 31.11
C ILE A 328 -7.05 0.06 32.44
N LEU A 329 -7.35 1.17 33.11
CA LEU A 329 -8.13 1.20 34.34
C LEU A 329 -9.63 1.17 34.00
N LEU A 330 -10.32 0.09 34.34
CA LEU A 330 -11.76 -0.06 34.19
C LEU A 330 -12.53 0.75 35.24
N ASP A 331 -13.71 1.26 34.88
CA ASP A 331 -14.63 1.89 35.78
C ASP A 331 -15.64 0.85 36.28
N LEU A 332 -15.51 0.42 37.52
CA LEU A 332 -16.35 -0.65 38.10
C LEU A 332 -17.85 -0.31 38.08
N ASN A 333 -18.20 0.98 38.14
CA ASN A 333 -19.59 1.44 38.10
C ASN A 333 -20.21 1.34 36.67
N LYS A 334 -19.37 1.22 35.62
CA LYS A 334 -19.80 1.09 34.25
C LYS A 334 -19.78 -0.35 33.72
N ILE A 335 -19.28 -1.30 34.56
CA ILE A 335 -19.23 -2.71 34.15
C ILE A 335 -20.64 -3.31 34.26
N GLU A 336 -21.32 -3.36 33.13
CA GLU A 336 -22.65 -3.96 32.99
C GLU A 336 -22.77 -4.68 31.64
N LYS A 337 -23.54 -5.77 31.60
CA LYS A 337 -23.76 -6.50 30.35
C LYS A 337 -24.67 -5.70 29.43
N ASN A 338 -24.08 -5.09 28.38
CA ASN A 338 -24.79 -4.33 27.36
C ASN A 338 -24.33 -4.74 25.95
N PRO A 339 -25.03 -5.70 25.31
CA PRO A 339 -24.62 -6.21 23.99
C PRO A 339 -24.56 -5.14 22.90
N GLY A 340 -25.46 -4.13 22.93
CA GLY A 340 -25.47 -3.03 21.98
C GLY A 340 -24.23 -2.14 22.10
N LYS A 341 -23.91 -1.65 23.29
CA LYS A 341 -22.68 -0.89 23.54
C LYS A 341 -21.42 -1.70 23.16
N ARG A 342 -21.37 -2.98 23.58
CA ARG A 342 -20.27 -3.88 23.25
C ARG A 342 -20.08 -4.03 21.74
N PHE A 343 -21.16 -4.17 20.99
CA PHE A 343 -21.12 -4.26 19.53
C PHE A 343 -20.53 -3.00 18.89
N VAL A 344 -21.00 -1.81 19.32
CA VAL A 344 -20.49 -0.52 18.80
C VAL A 344 -18.99 -0.38 19.08
N TYR A 345 -18.53 -0.66 20.29
CA TYR A 345 -17.10 -0.60 20.60
C TYR A 345 -16.28 -1.62 19.81
N LYS A 346 -16.79 -2.85 19.63
CA LYS A 346 -16.14 -3.86 18.78
C LYS A 346 -16.06 -3.38 17.33
N LEU A 347 -17.11 -2.77 16.82
CA LEU A 347 -17.15 -2.22 15.46
C LEU A 347 -16.09 -1.12 15.29
N ALA A 348 -15.99 -0.17 16.24
CA ALA A 348 -14.99 0.89 16.20
C ALA A 348 -13.57 0.33 16.20
N LEU A 349 -13.25 -0.65 17.06
CA LEU A 349 -11.95 -1.31 17.09
C LEU A 349 -11.59 -1.96 15.75
N ASN A 350 -12.53 -2.62 15.09
CA ASN A 350 -12.26 -3.39 13.88
C ASN A 350 -12.28 -2.55 12.60
N SER A 351 -12.95 -1.39 12.59
CA SER A 351 -13.16 -0.58 11.38
C SER A 351 -12.05 0.44 11.12
N MET A 352 -11.24 0.78 12.11
CA MET A 352 -10.24 1.85 12.00
C MET A 352 -9.24 1.61 10.88
N TRP A 353 -8.62 0.43 10.82
CA TRP A 353 -7.62 0.12 9.80
C TRP A 353 -8.19 0.16 8.38
N GLY A 354 -9.43 -0.30 8.21
CA GLY A 354 -10.14 -0.25 6.94
C GLY A 354 -10.37 1.19 6.47
N ARG A 355 -10.70 2.08 7.41
CA ARG A 355 -10.84 3.52 7.13
C ARG A 355 -9.54 4.13 6.62
N LEU A 356 -8.41 3.77 7.21
CA LEU A 356 -7.09 4.24 6.76
C LEU A 356 -6.77 3.78 5.33
N GLY A 357 -7.20 2.58 4.94
CA GLY A 357 -6.94 1.97 3.65
C GLY A 357 -7.94 2.31 2.54
N ILE A 358 -8.97 3.10 2.81
CA ILE A 358 -9.99 3.44 1.81
C ILE A 358 -9.36 4.04 0.56
N ASN A 359 -9.78 3.53 -0.60
CA ASN A 359 -9.44 4.14 -1.88
C ASN A 359 -10.43 5.25 -2.18
N THR A 360 -9.98 6.49 -2.10
CA THR A 360 -10.76 7.69 -2.40
C THR A 360 -10.87 7.98 -3.89
N ASP A 361 -10.03 7.35 -4.72
CA ASP A 361 -10.04 7.48 -6.18
C ASP A 361 -10.84 6.36 -6.87
N ARG A 362 -11.91 5.90 -6.23
CA ARG A 362 -12.81 4.92 -6.85
C ARG A 362 -13.84 5.59 -7.73
N SER A 363 -14.14 4.95 -8.86
CA SER A 363 -15.32 5.29 -9.64
C SER A 363 -16.56 5.14 -8.77
N GLN A 364 -17.39 6.15 -8.79
CA GLN A 364 -18.71 6.19 -8.18
C GLN A 364 -19.75 5.92 -9.26
N TYR A 365 -20.98 5.59 -8.85
CA TYR A 365 -22.08 5.53 -9.79
C TYR A 365 -23.29 6.29 -9.24
N LYS A 366 -24.09 6.84 -10.14
CA LYS A 366 -25.35 7.51 -9.85
C LYS A 366 -26.40 7.02 -10.84
N ILE A 367 -27.59 6.72 -10.33
CA ILE A 367 -28.74 6.43 -11.20
C ILE A 367 -29.46 7.75 -11.46
N ILE A 368 -29.62 8.10 -12.72
CA ILE A 368 -30.19 9.35 -13.20
C ILE A 368 -31.45 9.01 -13.99
N ASN A 369 -32.57 9.62 -13.61
CA ASN A 369 -33.89 9.46 -14.22
C ASN A 369 -34.48 10.78 -14.74
N LYS A 370 -33.72 11.89 -14.64
CA LYS A 370 -34.12 13.20 -15.17
C LYS A 370 -33.07 13.73 -16.14
N THR A 371 -33.52 14.22 -17.26
CA THR A 371 -32.63 14.77 -18.30
C THR A 371 -31.79 15.93 -17.79
N ASN A 372 -32.34 16.80 -16.96
CA ASN A 372 -31.58 17.94 -16.41
C ASN A 372 -30.43 17.46 -15.53
N ASP A 373 -30.64 16.47 -14.63
CA ASP A 373 -29.58 15.93 -13.78
C ASP A 373 -28.43 15.29 -14.62
N TRP A 374 -28.77 14.75 -15.78
CA TRP A 374 -27.79 14.26 -16.75
C TRP A 374 -27.02 15.41 -17.42
N LEU A 375 -27.73 16.42 -17.91
CA LEU A 375 -27.11 17.59 -18.53
C LEU A 375 -26.18 18.32 -17.54
N ASP A 376 -26.62 18.53 -16.29
CA ASP A 376 -25.81 19.14 -15.25
C ASP A 376 -24.52 18.33 -15.02
N MET A 377 -24.63 17.00 -15.01
CA MET A 377 -23.45 16.14 -14.78
C MET A 377 -22.44 16.13 -15.93
N ILE A 378 -22.89 16.15 -17.18
CA ILE A 378 -22.00 16.15 -18.35
C ILE A 378 -21.37 17.50 -18.64
N THR A 379 -21.99 18.58 -18.15
CA THR A 379 -21.48 19.97 -18.32
C THR A 379 -20.61 20.41 -17.14
N ASP A 380 -20.59 19.67 -16.04
CA ASP A 380 -19.75 19.98 -14.89
C ASP A 380 -18.36 19.35 -15.03
N ASP A 381 -17.34 20.20 -15.20
CA ASP A 381 -15.94 19.81 -15.33
C ASP A 381 -15.36 19.06 -14.13
N GLN A 382 -16.12 18.98 -13.01
CA GLN A 382 -15.73 18.20 -11.82
C GLN A 382 -15.88 16.70 -12.02
N TYR A 383 -16.65 16.25 -13.01
CA TYR A 383 -16.91 14.82 -13.24
C TYR A 383 -16.17 14.29 -14.45
N ILE A 384 -15.46 13.19 -14.30
CA ILE A 384 -14.98 12.37 -15.42
C ILE A 384 -15.91 11.18 -15.56
N ILE A 385 -16.75 11.17 -16.58
CA ILE A 385 -17.65 10.06 -16.87
C ILE A 385 -16.82 8.93 -17.53
N SER A 386 -16.88 7.74 -16.94
CA SER A 386 -16.16 6.55 -17.41
C SER A 386 -17.03 5.60 -18.24
N SER A 387 -18.27 5.44 -17.88
CA SER A 387 -19.28 4.69 -18.66
C SER A 387 -20.70 5.11 -18.29
N VAL A 388 -21.61 4.85 -19.21
CA VAL A 388 -23.06 5.05 -19.02
C VAL A 388 -23.74 3.77 -19.46
N ASP A 389 -24.49 3.16 -18.57
CA ASP A 389 -25.24 1.94 -18.84
C ASP A 389 -26.76 2.21 -18.71
N MET A 390 -27.56 1.55 -19.55
CA MET A 390 -29.02 1.59 -19.40
C MET A 390 -29.44 0.82 -18.14
N HIS A 391 -30.03 1.51 -17.17
CA HIS A 391 -30.56 0.86 -15.97
C HIS A 391 -31.95 0.26 -16.22
N ASN A 392 -32.80 1.06 -16.86
CA ASN A 392 -34.11 0.67 -17.39
C ASN A 392 -34.57 1.70 -18.43
N GLU A 393 -35.81 1.58 -18.94
CA GLU A 393 -36.38 2.48 -19.97
C GLU A 393 -36.39 3.97 -19.56
N ASN A 394 -36.40 4.27 -18.26
CA ASN A 394 -36.52 5.62 -17.71
C ASN A 394 -35.33 6.08 -16.90
N ALA A 395 -34.24 5.30 -16.81
CA ALA A 395 -33.08 5.63 -16.00
C ALA A 395 -31.78 5.08 -16.58
N ILE A 396 -30.72 5.87 -16.46
CA ILE A 396 -29.35 5.50 -16.81
C ILE A 396 -28.51 5.38 -15.52
N GLN A 397 -27.55 4.47 -15.53
CA GLN A 397 -26.53 4.34 -14.51
C GLN A 397 -25.23 4.91 -15.05
N VAL A 398 -24.77 6.00 -14.43
CA VAL A 398 -23.56 6.72 -14.84
C VAL A 398 -22.44 6.40 -13.88
N TYR A 399 -21.32 5.89 -14.40
CA TYR A 399 -20.10 5.68 -13.64
C TYR A 399 -19.16 6.88 -13.86
N TYR A 400 -18.69 7.46 -12.78
CA TYR A 400 -17.90 8.68 -12.82
C TYR A 400 -16.84 8.75 -11.73
N LYS A 401 -15.85 9.60 -11.95
CA LYS A 401 -14.90 10.07 -10.93
C LYS A 401 -15.08 11.57 -10.74
N ASN A 402 -14.97 12.02 -9.49
CA ASN A 402 -14.94 13.45 -9.19
C ASN A 402 -13.48 13.92 -9.13
N LEU A 403 -13.10 14.87 -9.99
CA LEU A 403 -11.74 15.43 -10.07
C LEU A 403 -11.32 16.18 -8.81
N HIS A 404 -12.27 16.80 -8.12
CA HIS A 404 -12.03 17.55 -6.88
C HIS A 404 -12.17 16.70 -5.62
N ASN A 405 -12.37 15.40 -5.76
CA ASN A 405 -12.30 14.50 -4.62
C ASN A 405 -10.83 14.41 -4.17
N SER A 406 -10.31 15.52 -3.64
CA SER A 406 -9.08 15.51 -2.85
C SER A 406 -9.26 14.45 -1.80
N GLY A 407 -8.45 13.39 -1.87
CA GLY A 407 -8.57 12.24 -0.99
C GLY A 407 -8.83 12.68 0.44
N SER A 408 -9.73 11.96 1.12
CA SER A 408 -10.05 12.27 2.52
C SER A 408 -8.75 12.45 3.31
N VAL A 409 -8.60 13.58 3.98
CA VAL A 409 -7.49 13.87 4.92
C VAL A 409 -7.35 12.80 6.02
N GLN A 410 -8.32 11.90 6.15
CA GLN A 410 -8.41 10.86 7.18
C GLN A 410 -8.01 9.47 6.66
N THR A 411 -7.25 9.37 5.57
CA THR A 411 -6.74 8.09 5.04
C THR A 411 -5.21 8.06 5.07
N SER A 412 -4.64 6.91 5.38
CA SER A 412 -3.21 6.66 5.30
C SER A 412 -2.94 5.22 4.89
N VAL A 413 -2.66 5.04 3.60
CA VAL A 413 -2.40 3.72 3.02
C VAL A 413 -1.19 3.04 3.66
N ILE A 414 -0.17 3.82 4.06
CA ILE A 414 1.04 3.29 4.72
C ILE A 414 0.68 2.66 6.07
N HIS A 415 -0.11 3.36 6.90
CA HIS A 415 -0.55 2.80 8.18
C HIS A 415 -1.42 1.57 7.97
N ALA A 416 -2.36 1.60 7.01
CA ALA A 416 -3.19 0.43 6.70
C ALA A 416 -2.34 -0.77 6.24
N ALA A 417 -1.32 -0.54 5.40
CA ALA A 417 -0.41 -1.58 4.94
C ALA A 417 0.42 -2.18 6.09
N LEU A 418 0.90 -1.34 7.02
CA LEU A 418 1.64 -1.80 8.20
C LEU A 418 0.76 -2.59 9.16
N VAL A 419 -0.50 -2.17 9.39
CA VAL A 419 -1.45 -2.93 10.23
C VAL A 419 -1.63 -4.35 9.69
N THR A 420 -1.93 -4.48 8.40
CA THR A 420 -2.13 -5.80 7.79
C THR A 420 -0.83 -6.59 7.69
N CYS A 421 0.30 -5.92 7.49
CA CYS A 421 1.64 -6.51 7.54
C CYS A 421 1.91 -7.15 8.90
N TYR A 422 1.77 -6.40 9.99
CA TYR A 422 1.99 -6.91 11.34
C TYR A 422 1.01 -8.04 11.69
N ALA A 423 -0.25 -7.94 11.31
CA ALA A 423 -1.23 -9.01 11.52
C ALA A 423 -0.80 -10.31 10.81
N ARG A 424 -0.34 -10.23 9.55
CA ARG A 424 0.20 -11.39 8.83
C ARG A 424 1.45 -11.98 9.50
N LEU A 425 2.32 -11.12 10.03
CA LEU A 425 3.54 -11.55 10.73
C LEU A 425 3.24 -12.21 12.07
N GLU A 426 2.25 -11.72 12.84
CA GLU A 426 1.83 -12.38 14.08
C GLU A 426 1.23 -13.77 13.80
N LEU A 427 0.34 -13.88 12.82
CA LEU A 427 -0.16 -15.18 12.38
C LEU A 427 0.98 -16.08 11.89
N TYR A 428 1.93 -15.55 11.10
CA TYR A 428 3.07 -16.31 10.59
C TYR A 428 3.93 -16.92 11.70
N LYS A 429 4.16 -16.19 12.79
CA LYS A 429 4.90 -16.69 13.97
C LYS A 429 4.26 -17.95 14.54
N GLU A 430 2.94 -17.98 14.68
CA GLU A 430 2.21 -19.14 15.17
C GLU A 430 2.18 -20.29 14.16
N LEU A 431 1.96 -19.97 12.87
CA LEU A 431 2.02 -20.97 11.82
C LEU A 431 3.40 -21.65 11.74
N LYS A 432 4.49 -20.90 11.95
CA LYS A 432 5.85 -21.44 11.97
C LYS A 432 6.08 -22.42 13.11
N LYS A 433 5.56 -22.11 14.32
CA LYS A 433 5.66 -23.01 15.49
C LYS A 433 4.85 -24.31 15.29
N LEU A 434 3.65 -24.19 14.70
CA LEU A 434 2.78 -25.33 14.41
C LEU A 434 3.28 -26.19 13.23
N GLY A 435 3.97 -25.57 12.28
CA GLY A 435 4.59 -26.27 11.15
C GLY A 435 3.58 -27.07 10.31
N ARG A 436 3.86 -28.38 10.14
CA ARG A 436 3.04 -29.29 9.32
C ARG A 436 1.72 -29.72 9.99
N ASN A 437 1.51 -29.37 11.25
CA ASN A 437 0.25 -29.62 11.96
C ASN A 437 -0.87 -28.65 11.56
N VAL A 438 -0.55 -27.55 10.88
CA VAL A 438 -1.54 -26.60 10.36
C VAL A 438 -2.36 -27.24 9.25
N LEU A 439 -3.68 -27.15 9.35
CA LEU A 439 -4.64 -27.59 8.34
C LEU A 439 -5.16 -26.41 7.52
N TYR A 440 -5.59 -25.36 8.20
CA TYR A 440 -6.21 -24.16 7.62
C TYR A 440 -5.90 -22.92 8.48
N PHE A 441 -5.86 -21.77 7.88
CA PHE A 441 -5.79 -20.50 8.58
C PHE A 441 -6.52 -19.41 7.79
N ASP A 442 -7.06 -18.45 8.53
CA ASP A 442 -7.78 -17.31 7.97
C ASP A 442 -7.54 -16.07 8.81
N THR A 443 -6.78 -15.14 8.28
CA THR A 443 -6.54 -13.79 8.79
C THR A 443 -6.05 -13.73 10.26
N ASP A 444 -6.87 -14.19 11.20
CA ASP A 444 -6.65 -14.16 12.65
C ASP A 444 -6.99 -15.49 13.33
N SER A 445 -7.13 -16.56 12.56
CA SER A 445 -7.44 -17.88 13.09
C SER A 445 -6.61 -19.00 12.47
N VAL A 446 -6.48 -20.10 13.18
CA VAL A 446 -5.76 -21.30 12.73
C VAL A 446 -6.49 -22.57 13.17
N VAL A 447 -6.63 -23.50 12.24
CA VAL A 447 -7.06 -24.90 12.49
C VAL A 447 -5.84 -25.79 12.41
N PHE A 448 -5.59 -26.59 13.43
CA PHE A 448 -4.41 -27.42 13.50
C PHE A 448 -4.67 -28.74 14.23
N VAL A 449 -3.84 -29.74 13.93
CA VAL A 449 -3.80 -31.01 14.64
C VAL A 449 -2.84 -30.86 15.82
N HIS A 450 -3.20 -31.44 16.97
CA HIS A 450 -2.37 -31.42 18.16
C HIS A 450 -2.36 -32.81 18.80
N LYS A 451 -1.18 -33.24 19.23
CA LYS A 451 -0.96 -34.37 20.11
C LYS A 451 -0.47 -33.87 21.48
N GLU A 452 -0.72 -34.63 22.51
CA GLU A 452 -0.20 -34.35 23.84
C GLU A 452 1.33 -34.24 23.83
N GLY A 453 1.87 -33.17 24.44
CA GLY A 453 3.31 -32.86 24.43
C GLY A 453 3.79 -31.98 23.26
N GLU A 454 2.98 -31.73 22.24
CA GLU A 454 3.31 -30.79 21.16
C GLU A 454 2.97 -29.34 21.52
N TYR A 455 3.52 -28.40 20.75
CA TYR A 455 3.18 -26.97 20.90
C TYR A 455 1.69 -26.74 20.63
N LYS A 456 1.05 -26.00 21.54
CA LYS A 456 -0.33 -25.52 21.39
C LYS A 456 -0.34 -24.00 21.64
N PRO A 457 -0.88 -23.20 20.72
CA PRO A 457 -1.12 -21.78 20.95
C PRO A 457 -2.06 -21.55 22.13
N ASN A 458 -1.77 -20.54 22.93
CA ASN A 458 -2.60 -20.14 24.07
C ASN A 458 -3.90 -19.48 23.63
#